data_8d9c1d43487c7a25a24e945de78f4299
#
_entry.id   8d9c1d43487c7a25a24e945de78f4299
#
_cell.length_a   1.000
_cell.length_b   1.000
_cell.length_c   1.000
_cell.angle_alpha   90.00
_cell.angle_beta   90.00
_cell.angle_gamma   90.00
#
_symmetry.space_group_name_H-M   'P 1'
#
loop_
_entity.id
_entity.type
_entity.pdbx_description
1 polymer ?
#
loop_
_entity_poly.entity_id
_entity_poly.type
_entity_poly.pdbx_seq_one_letter_code
_entity_poly.pdbx_strand_id
1 'polypeptide(L)'
;VYMLNGSQYKQWDGTTFQDVHGYRPLVRVSVPPAGGGETMQEVNRLCGERRLWISPDGEAVTFALPEKGLTSVDYVKDLKTNLNLEASAYTYSLTDGTVTFTEAPAKTTNSYEIGYTMPNPFRSQVTSMRYSELYNSTQNTRVFIYGDGSYKALYSGIDHDGRPRADYFPDLY
;
A
#
# COMPACT_ATOMS: atom_id res chain seq x y z
N VAL A 1 6.88 -4.26 -19.85
CA VAL A 1 8.21 -3.61 -19.81
C VAL A 1 8.14 -2.38 -18.94
N TYR A 2 9.15 -2.15 -18.10
CA TYR A 2 9.29 -0.94 -17.26
C TYR A 2 10.42 -0.07 -17.81
N MET A 3 10.24 1.25 -17.80
CA MET A 3 11.19 2.22 -18.38
C MET A 3 11.39 3.42 -17.46
N LEU A 4 12.64 3.74 -17.15
CA LEU A 4 13.09 4.91 -16.39
C LEU A 4 13.90 5.85 -17.28
N ASN A 5 13.76 7.17 -17.08
CA ASN A 5 14.51 8.16 -17.87
C ASN A 5 15.06 9.32 -17.01
N GLY A 6 14.98 9.22 -15.68
CA GLY A 6 15.41 10.28 -14.76
C GLY A 6 14.34 11.32 -14.43
N SER A 7 13.12 11.17 -14.95
CA SER A 7 11.98 12.05 -14.64
C SER A 7 10.65 11.29 -14.60
N GLN A 8 10.58 10.13 -15.26
CA GLN A 8 9.38 9.33 -15.39
C GLN A 8 9.69 7.86 -15.15
N TYR A 9 8.71 7.15 -14.61
CA TYR A 9 8.69 5.70 -14.53
C TYR A 9 7.43 5.20 -15.24
N LYS A 10 7.61 4.61 -16.41
CA LYS A 10 6.55 4.15 -17.30
C LYS A 10 6.53 2.64 -17.41
N GLN A 11 5.36 2.11 -17.72
CA GLN A 11 5.18 0.70 -18.09
C GLN A 11 4.51 0.59 -19.47
N TRP A 12 4.89 -0.48 -20.17
CA TRP A 12 4.26 -0.93 -21.40
C TRP A 12 3.77 -2.36 -21.20
N ASP A 13 2.49 -2.61 -21.39
CA ASP A 13 1.85 -3.92 -21.22
C ASP A 13 1.68 -4.70 -22.55
N GLY A 14 2.11 -4.13 -23.66
CA GLY A 14 1.90 -4.64 -25.02
C GLY A 14 0.91 -3.79 -25.81
N THR A 15 0.12 -2.96 -25.16
CA THR A 15 -0.94 -2.15 -25.77
C THR A 15 -0.88 -0.69 -25.31
N THR A 16 -0.68 -0.46 -24.01
CA THR A 16 -0.76 0.87 -23.37
C THR A 16 0.57 1.28 -22.76
N PHE A 17 0.99 2.50 -23.06
CA PHE A 17 2.14 3.16 -22.44
C PHE A 17 1.68 4.16 -21.40
N GLN A 18 1.88 3.86 -20.12
CA GLN A 18 1.33 4.65 -19.02
C GLN A 18 2.32 4.79 -17.86
N ASP A 19 2.04 5.70 -16.93
CA ASP A 19 2.79 5.79 -15.69
C ASP A 19 2.64 4.50 -14.87
N VAL A 20 3.74 4.06 -14.23
CA VAL A 20 3.65 2.94 -13.31
C VAL A 20 2.76 3.34 -12.15
N HIS A 21 1.64 2.62 -12.00
CA HIS A 21 0.83 2.68 -10.80
C HIS A 21 1.52 1.86 -9.71
N GLY A 22 1.73 2.47 -8.54
CA GLY A 22 2.40 1.78 -7.45
C GLY A 22 1.54 0.67 -6.85
N TYR A 23 2.18 -0.44 -6.48
CA TYR A 23 1.52 -1.50 -5.70
C TYR A 23 1.02 -0.96 -4.36
N ARG A 24 -0.19 -1.34 -3.96
CA ARG A 24 -0.80 -1.02 -2.66
C ARG A 24 -0.39 -2.05 -1.62
N PRO A 25 0.57 -1.75 -0.71
CA PRO A 25 1.05 -2.71 0.27
C PRO A 25 0.00 -2.99 1.36
N LEU A 26 0.01 -4.22 1.87
CA LEU A 26 -0.69 -4.60 3.09
C LEU A 26 0.19 -4.21 4.29
N VAL A 27 -0.02 -3.02 4.84
CA VAL A 27 0.89 -2.48 5.86
C VAL A 27 0.70 -3.08 7.23
N ARG A 28 -0.53 -3.47 7.58
CA ARG A 28 -0.85 -4.08 8.88
C ARG A 28 -1.93 -5.13 8.79
N VAL A 29 -1.87 -6.07 9.72
CA VAL A 29 -2.91 -7.08 9.95
C VAL A 29 -3.29 -7.11 11.44
N SER A 30 -4.39 -7.78 11.76
CA SER A 30 -4.89 -7.95 13.13
C SER A 30 -5.09 -6.62 13.87
N VAL A 31 -5.49 -5.57 13.14
CA VAL A 31 -5.67 -4.23 13.72
C VAL A 31 -6.95 -4.19 14.55
N PRO A 32 -6.83 -4.02 15.91
CA PRO A 32 -8.00 -3.87 16.77
C PRO A 32 -8.59 -2.45 16.64
N PRO A 33 -9.80 -2.19 17.23
CA PRO A 33 -10.44 -0.87 17.14
C PRO A 33 -9.56 0.31 17.59
N ALA A 34 -8.75 0.13 18.61
CA ALA A 34 -7.84 1.17 19.15
C ALA A 34 -6.63 1.44 18.24
N GLY A 35 -6.48 0.74 17.11
CA GLY A 35 -5.30 0.81 16.24
C GLY A 35 -4.16 -0.11 16.69
N GLY A 36 -3.03 -0.06 16.00
CA GLY A 36 -1.89 -0.96 16.24
C GLY A 36 -1.86 -2.12 15.25
N GLY A 37 -1.91 -3.37 15.73
CA GLY A 37 -1.79 -4.58 14.91
C GLY A 37 -0.34 -4.91 14.55
N GLU A 38 -0.16 -5.96 13.75
CA GLU A 38 1.14 -6.46 13.32
C GLU A 38 1.58 -5.81 12.00
N THR A 39 2.83 -5.38 11.92
CA THR A 39 3.40 -4.83 10.69
C THR A 39 3.67 -5.96 9.69
N MET A 40 3.24 -5.77 8.43
CA MET A 40 3.43 -6.74 7.35
C MET A 40 4.39 -6.23 6.27
N GLN A 41 4.00 -5.17 5.59
CA GLN A 41 4.76 -4.60 4.49
C GLN A 41 5.05 -3.12 4.72
N GLU A 42 6.20 -2.67 4.22
CA GLU A 42 6.56 -1.25 4.22
C GLU A 42 5.73 -0.46 3.21
N VAL A 43 5.64 0.84 3.43
CA VAL A 43 4.97 1.75 2.50
C VAL A 43 5.70 1.82 1.16
N ASN A 44 4.95 2.09 0.09
CA ASN A 44 5.51 2.18 -1.25
C ASN A 44 5.86 3.63 -1.61
N ARG A 45 7.09 3.89 -2.03
CA ARG A 45 7.53 5.22 -2.50
C ARG A 45 6.84 5.67 -3.79
N LEU A 46 6.34 4.75 -4.61
CA LEU A 46 5.63 5.09 -5.86
C LEU A 46 4.23 5.65 -5.64
N CYS A 47 3.55 5.26 -4.56
CA CYS A 47 2.18 5.72 -4.28
C CYS A 47 1.94 5.92 -2.79
N GLY A 48 0.91 6.71 -2.46
CA GLY A 48 0.43 6.87 -1.09
C GLY A 48 -0.58 5.79 -0.66
N GLU A 49 -0.95 4.90 -1.55
CA GLU A 49 -1.96 3.88 -1.31
C GLU A 49 -1.47 2.79 -0.36
N ARG A 50 -2.34 2.41 0.55
CA ARG A 50 -2.10 1.39 1.59
C ARG A 50 -3.36 0.61 1.85
N ARG A 51 -3.21 -0.58 2.43
CA ARG A 51 -4.32 -1.36 2.97
C ARG A 51 -3.94 -2.02 4.27
N LEU A 52 -4.93 -2.29 5.09
CA LEU A 52 -4.75 -3.03 6.33
C LEU A 52 -5.95 -3.95 6.57
N TRP A 53 -5.76 -4.94 7.43
CA TRP A 53 -6.83 -5.83 7.86
C TRP A 53 -7.17 -5.59 9.32
N ILE A 54 -8.44 -5.33 9.58
CA ILE A 54 -8.97 -5.10 10.93
C ILE A 54 -9.54 -6.39 11.54
N SER A 55 -9.45 -6.44 12.86
CA SER A 55 -9.98 -7.50 13.70
C SER A 55 -10.99 -6.91 14.70
N PRO A 56 -12.28 -6.88 14.35
CA PRO A 56 -13.33 -6.40 15.24
C PRO A 56 -13.44 -7.19 16.53
N ASP A 57 -13.81 -6.50 17.61
CA ASP A 57 -14.05 -7.09 18.94
C ASP A 57 -15.53 -7.44 19.19
N GLY A 58 -16.44 -7.03 18.27
CA GLY A 58 -17.88 -7.24 18.36
C GLY A 58 -18.64 -6.13 19.07
N GLU A 59 -17.96 -5.10 19.58
CA GLU A 59 -18.55 -4.00 20.34
C GLU A 59 -18.28 -2.64 19.73
N ALA A 60 -17.03 -2.40 19.33
CA ALA A 60 -16.61 -1.13 18.78
C ALA A 60 -17.09 -0.94 17.32
N VAL A 61 -17.55 0.26 17.03
CA VAL A 61 -17.91 0.68 15.67
C VAL A 61 -16.80 1.48 14.98
N THR A 62 -15.89 2.11 15.76
CA THR A 62 -14.82 2.98 15.22
C THR A 62 -13.46 2.31 15.31
N PHE A 63 -12.73 2.37 14.20
CA PHE A 63 -11.39 1.78 14.06
C PHE A 63 -10.39 2.88 13.74
N ALA A 64 -9.30 2.95 14.52
CA ALA A 64 -8.20 3.87 14.27
C ALA A 64 -7.23 3.28 13.24
N LEU A 65 -6.90 4.06 12.22
CA LEU A 65 -5.87 3.74 11.24
C LEU A 65 -4.48 4.13 11.78
N PRO A 66 -3.38 3.55 11.23
CA PRO A 66 -2.03 3.84 11.71
C PRO A 66 -1.62 5.31 11.54
N GLU A 67 -2.19 5.98 10.54
CA GLU A 67 -1.85 7.36 10.19
C GLU A 67 -3.07 8.28 10.26
N LYS A 68 -2.78 9.59 10.36
CA LYS A 68 -3.73 10.69 10.33
C LYS A 68 -3.45 11.61 9.14
N GLY A 69 -4.40 12.45 8.78
CA GLY A 69 -4.25 13.34 7.63
C GLY A 69 -4.26 12.59 6.30
N LEU A 70 -5.22 11.68 6.15
CA LEU A 70 -5.40 10.88 4.95
C LEU A 70 -5.81 11.76 3.76
N THR A 71 -5.48 11.34 2.55
CA THR A 71 -6.01 11.91 1.32
C THR A 71 -7.40 11.35 1.03
N SER A 72 -7.60 10.04 1.24
CA SER A 72 -8.87 9.35 1.03
C SER A 72 -8.95 8.04 1.82
N VAL A 73 -10.16 7.59 2.10
CA VAL A 73 -10.48 6.18 2.35
C VAL A 73 -11.10 5.66 1.07
N ASP A 74 -10.46 4.71 0.44
CA ASP A 74 -10.78 4.30 -0.93
C ASP A 74 -11.87 3.24 -0.96
N TYR A 75 -11.84 2.33 0.01
CA TYR A 75 -12.84 1.27 0.18
C TYR A 75 -12.73 0.62 1.57
N VAL A 76 -13.83 -0.02 1.98
CA VAL A 76 -13.86 -1.01 3.03
C VAL A 76 -14.40 -2.30 2.43
N LYS A 77 -13.65 -3.40 2.52
CA LYS A 77 -13.97 -4.68 1.91
C LYS A 77 -14.17 -5.76 2.97
N ASP A 78 -15.24 -6.52 2.86
CA ASP A 78 -15.42 -7.75 3.61
C ASP A 78 -14.55 -8.87 3.00
N LEU A 79 -13.60 -9.38 3.76
CA LEU A 79 -12.66 -10.41 3.29
C LEU A 79 -13.31 -11.80 3.12
N LYS A 80 -14.43 -12.04 3.77
CA LYS A 80 -15.19 -13.31 3.64
C LYS A 80 -15.93 -13.38 2.30
N THR A 81 -16.59 -12.29 1.93
CA THR A 81 -17.35 -12.19 0.67
C THR A 81 -16.51 -11.68 -0.50
N ASN A 82 -15.37 -11.06 -0.20
CA ASN A 82 -14.49 -10.34 -1.14
C ASN A 82 -15.19 -9.18 -1.86
N LEU A 83 -16.23 -8.60 -1.26
CA LEU A 83 -16.99 -7.47 -1.79
C LEU A 83 -16.73 -6.20 -0.99
N ASN A 84 -16.72 -5.06 -1.68
CA ASN A 84 -16.68 -3.77 -1.00
C ASN A 84 -18.02 -3.51 -0.33
N LEU A 85 -17.98 -2.91 0.86
CA LEU A 85 -19.16 -2.43 1.53
C LEU A 85 -19.74 -1.21 0.80
N GLU A 86 -21.05 -1.06 0.87
CA GLU A 86 -21.73 0.14 0.39
C GLU A 86 -21.32 1.38 1.21
N ALA A 87 -21.29 2.54 0.55
CA ALA A 87 -20.90 3.79 1.19
C ALA A 87 -21.78 4.18 2.41
N SER A 88 -22.98 3.66 2.50
CA SER A 88 -23.88 3.85 3.65
C SER A 88 -23.53 3.02 4.88
N ALA A 89 -22.66 1.98 4.73
CA ALA A 89 -22.32 1.08 5.82
C ALA A 89 -21.22 1.63 6.75
N TYR A 90 -20.54 2.70 6.35
CA TYR A 90 -19.48 3.31 7.16
C TYR A 90 -19.30 4.80 6.85
N THR A 91 -18.67 5.50 7.77
CA THR A 91 -18.16 6.86 7.62
C THR A 91 -16.69 6.91 7.99
N TYR A 92 -16.00 8.02 7.69
CA TYR A 92 -14.59 8.15 8.04
C TYR A 92 -14.20 9.60 8.34
N SER A 93 -13.12 9.78 9.12
CA SER A 93 -12.46 11.06 9.33
C SER A 93 -11.06 11.01 8.73
N LEU A 94 -10.80 11.83 7.70
CA LEU A 94 -9.49 11.93 7.06
C LEU A 94 -8.46 12.54 8.03
N THR A 95 -8.89 13.55 8.80
CA THR A 95 -8.03 14.25 9.76
C THR A 95 -7.59 13.34 10.89
N ASP A 96 -8.52 12.58 11.48
CA ASP A 96 -8.25 11.71 12.62
C ASP A 96 -7.73 10.34 12.23
N GLY A 97 -7.87 9.95 10.95
CA GLY A 97 -7.51 8.62 10.47
C GLY A 97 -8.39 7.54 11.09
N THR A 98 -9.71 7.69 11.00
CA THR A 98 -10.65 6.72 11.55
C THR A 98 -11.69 6.28 10.52
N VAL A 99 -12.15 5.05 10.64
CA VAL A 99 -13.31 4.50 9.93
C VAL A 99 -14.34 4.05 10.96
N THR A 100 -15.59 4.48 10.80
CA THR A 100 -16.69 4.18 11.73
C THR A 100 -17.79 3.44 10.97
N PHE A 101 -18.06 2.22 11.35
CA PHE A 101 -19.17 1.41 10.83
C PHE A 101 -20.49 1.88 11.39
N THR A 102 -21.58 1.71 10.66
CA THR A 102 -22.95 2.02 11.13
C THR A 102 -23.41 1.06 12.22
N GLU A 103 -22.94 -0.18 12.19
CA GLU A 103 -23.19 -1.23 13.18
C GLU A 103 -21.87 -1.88 13.59
N ALA A 104 -21.77 -2.34 14.83
CA ALA A 104 -20.57 -3.02 15.30
C ALA A 104 -20.33 -4.32 14.51
N PRO A 105 -19.20 -4.45 13.82
CA PRO A 105 -18.86 -5.69 13.11
C PRO A 105 -18.68 -6.84 14.09
N ALA A 106 -19.16 -8.03 13.72
CA ALA A 106 -19.00 -9.23 14.55
C ALA A 106 -17.53 -9.52 14.86
N LYS A 107 -17.27 -9.97 16.09
CA LYS A 107 -15.91 -10.33 16.54
C LYS A 107 -15.30 -11.41 15.64
N THR A 108 -14.23 -11.06 14.94
CA THR A 108 -13.54 -11.95 14.02
C THR A 108 -12.14 -11.41 13.72
N THR A 109 -11.16 -12.29 13.52
CA THR A 109 -9.80 -11.88 13.14
C THR A 109 -9.71 -11.62 11.64
N ASN A 110 -9.09 -10.48 11.26
CA ASN A 110 -8.85 -10.11 9.86
C ASN A 110 -10.08 -10.25 8.95
N SER A 111 -11.19 -9.64 9.36
CA SER A 111 -12.48 -9.79 8.65
C SER A 111 -12.75 -8.72 7.60
N TYR A 112 -12.15 -7.54 7.74
CA TYR A 112 -12.29 -6.45 6.77
C TYR A 112 -10.94 -5.91 6.36
N GLU A 113 -10.84 -5.53 5.08
CA GLU A 113 -9.73 -4.77 4.53
C GLU A 113 -10.16 -3.31 4.35
N ILE A 114 -9.35 -2.38 4.85
CA ILE A 114 -9.52 -0.95 4.61
C ILE A 114 -8.41 -0.50 3.68
N GLY A 115 -8.79 -0.01 2.49
CA GLY A 115 -7.90 0.66 1.55
C GLY A 115 -7.98 2.18 1.73
N TYR A 116 -6.84 2.83 1.87
CA TYR A 116 -6.74 4.28 2.04
C TYR A 116 -5.48 4.84 1.38
N THR A 117 -5.46 6.15 1.18
CA THR A 117 -4.36 6.85 0.52
C THR A 117 -3.83 7.97 1.42
N MET A 118 -2.50 8.07 1.49
CA MET A 118 -1.75 9.14 2.15
C MET A 118 -1.12 10.08 1.12
N PRO A 119 -0.81 11.34 1.47
CA PRO A 119 0.09 12.15 0.66
C PRO A 119 1.40 11.42 0.40
N ASN A 120 1.87 11.44 -0.84
CA ASN A 120 3.13 10.77 -1.21
C ASN A 120 4.17 11.75 -1.78
N PRO A 121 5.07 12.30 -0.94
CA PRO A 121 6.15 13.17 -1.39
C PRO A 121 7.34 12.40 -2.00
N PHE A 122 7.34 11.06 -1.94
CA PHE A 122 8.52 10.23 -2.25
C PHE A 122 8.56 9.70 -3.69
N ARG A 123 7.50 9.86 -4.47
CA ARG A 123 7.45 9.36 -5.86
C ARG A 123 8.62 9.85 -6.72
N SER A 124 9.04 11.10 -6.52
CA SER A 124 10.18 11.68 -7.23
C SER A 124 11.49 10.94 -6.98
N GLN A 125 11.67 10.30 -5.82
CA GLN A 125 12.87 9.52 -5.52
C GLN A 125 12.97 8.27 -6.40
N VAL A 126 11.85 7.73 -6.87
CA VAL A 126 11.81 6.60 -7.81
C VAL A 126 11.94 7.11 -9.25
N THR A 127 11.17 8.15 -9.62
CA THR A 127 11.11 8.63 -11.00
C THR A 127 12.38 9.37 -11.45
N SER A 128 13.21 9.87 -10.52
CA SER A 128 14.51 10.47 -10.82
C SER A 128 15.60 9.47 -11.19
N MET A 129 15.40 8.19 -10.92
CA MET A 129 16.34 7.12 -11.29
C MET A 129 16.37 6.94 -12.81
N ARG A 130 17.54 6.54 -13.34
CA ARG A 130 17.78 6.43 -14.79
C ARG A 130 18.04 5.02 -15.26
N TYR A 131 18.54 4.17 -14.38
CA TYR A 131 18.98 2.82 -14.71
C TYR A 131 18.25 1.81 -13.85
N SER A 132 18.02 0.63 -14.40
CA SER A 132 17.44 -0.50 -13.68
C SER A 132 18.17 -1.79 -14.03
N GLU A 133 18.33 -2.64 -13.03
CA GLU A 133 18.91 -3.98 -13.20
C GLU A 133 18.07 -5.00 -12.42
N LEU A 134 17.92 -6.18 -13.01
CA LEU A 134 17.29 -7.31 -12.34
C LEU A 134 18.38 -8.12 -11.64
N TYR A 135 18.39 -8.11 -10.33
CA TYR A 135 19.21 -9.03 -9.54
C TYR A 135 18.40 -10.29 -9.29
N ASN A 136 18.85 -11.39 -9.87
CA ASN A 136 18.20 -12.69 -9.76
C ASN A 136 19.04 -13.61 -8.83
N SER A 137 18.51 -13.90 -7.65
CA SER A 137 19.11 -14.85 -6.72
C SER A 137 18.16 -16.02 -6.46
N THR A 138 18.67 -17.09 -5.91
CA THR A 138 17.88 -18.30 -5.60
C THR A 138 16.77 -18.06 -4.57
N GLN A 139 16.88 -17.00 -3.77
CA GLN A 139 15.93 -16.72 -2.70
C GLN A 139 15.23 -15.36 -2.83
N ASN A 140 15.83 -14.38 -3.49
CA ASN A 140 15.31 -13.02 -3.55
C ASN A 140 15.62 -12.36 -4.90
N THR A 141 14.70 -12.44 -5.82
CA THR A 141 14.77 -11.65 -7.06
C THR A 141 14.32 -10.23 -6.76
N ARG A 142 15.10 -9.22 -7.17
CA ARG A 142 14.81 -7.80 -6.97
C ARG A 142 15.13 -7.01 -8.22
N VAL A 143 14.37 -5.94 -8.43
CA VAL A 143 14.73 -4.90 -9.39
C VAL A 143 15.44 -3.78 -8.63
N PHE A 144 16.67 -3.47 -9.02
CA PHE A 144 17.41 -2.32 -8.52
C PHE A 144 17.24 -1.16 -9.49
N ILE A 145 17.05 0.05 -8.96
CA ILE A 145 17.02 1.30 -9.72
C ILE A 145 18.00 2.28 -9.10
N TYR A 146 18.70 3.04 -9.96
CA TYR A 146 19.77 3.96 -9.53
C TYR A 146 20.03 5.06 -10.58
N GLY A 147 20.94 5.99 -10.27
CA GLY A 147 21.44 6.97 -11.24
C GLY A 147 20.71 8.31 -11.21
N ASP A 148 20.25 8.76 -10.04
CA ASP A 148 19.71 10.10 -9.80
C ASP A 148 20.79 11.16 -9.56
N GLY A 149 22.08 10.79 -9.70
CA GLY A 149 23.22 11.65 -9.40
C GLY A 149 23.72 11.53 -7.96
N SER A 150 23.06 10.75 -7.12
CA SER A 150 23.51 10.40 -5.76
C SER A 150 24.17 9.02 -5.72
N TYR A 151 24.61 8.61 -4.53
CA TYR A 151 25.11 7.25 -4.28
C TYR A 151 24.02 6.24 -3.89
N LYS A 152 22.75 6.61 -4.07
CA LYS A 152 21.62 5.79 -3.66
C LYS A 152 21.20 4.81 -4.76
N ALA A 153 20.83 3.62 -4.35
CA ALA A 153 20.08 2.68 -5.14
C ALA A 153 18.83 2.28 -4.36
N LEU A 154 17.70 2.17 -5.04
CA LEU A 154 16.48 1.62 -4.48
C LEU A 154 16.28 0.21 -5.03
N TYR A 155 15.64 -0.66 -4.28
CA TYR A 155 15.31 -2.00 -4.74
C TYR A 155 13.82 -2.30 -4.53
N SER A 156 13.30 -3.14 -5.40
CA SER A 156 11.89 -3.52 -5.35
C SER A 156 11.58 -4.36 -4.12
N GLY A 157 10.38 -4.16 -3.58
CA GLY A 157 9.80 -5.04 -2.58
C GLY A 157 9.27 -6.34 -3.17
N ILE A 158 8.68 -7.15 -2.31
CA ILE A 158 7.88 -8.33 -2.64
C ILE A 158 6.45 -8.08 -2.19
N ASP A 159 5.49 -8.73 -2.83
CA ASP A 159 4.12 -8.71 -2.36
C ASP A 159 3.93 -9.67 -1.16
N HIS A 160 2.69 -9.74 -0.64
CA HIS A 160 2.39 -10.63 0.48
C HIS A 160 2.56 -12.12 0.16
N ASP A 161 2.62 -12.49 -1.13
CA ASP A 161 2.89 -13.85 -1.60
C ASP A 161 4.39 -14.13 -1.80
N GLY A 162 5.25 -13.17 -1.48
CA GLY A 162 6.71 -13.29 -1.63
C GLY A 162 7.22 -13.07 -3.05
N ARG A 163 6.41 -12.51 -3.97
CA ARG A 163 6.81 -12.26 -5.37
C ARG A 163 7.45 -10.89 -5.52
N PRO A 164 8.57 -10.77 -6.25
CA PRO A 164 9.19 -9.47 -6.52
C PRO A 164 8.29 -8.61 -7.41
N ARG A 165 8.23 -7.30 -7.11
CA ARG A 165 7.36 -6.35 -7.82
C ARG A 165 8.12 -5.09 -8.23
N ALA A 166 8.20 -4.86 -9.54
CA ALA A 166 8.80 -3.64 -10.10
C ALA A 166 7.97 -2.36 -9.84
N ASP A 167 6.72 -2.50 -9.40
CA ASP A 167 5.82 -1.42 -9.02
C ASP A 167 5.78 -1.17 -7.48
N TYR A 168 6.74 -1.76 -6.74
CA TYR A 168 6.83 -1.63 -5.30
C TYR A 168 8.27 -1.33 -4.86
N PHE A 169 8.52 -0.10 -4.40
CA PHE A 169 9.79 0.33 -3.81
C PHE A 169 9.54 0.70 -2.35
N PRO A 170 9.80 -0.22 -1.40
CA PRO A 170 9.54 0.00 0.00
C PRO A 170 10.44 1.10 0.57
N ASP A 171 9.94 1.79 1.60
CA ASP A 171 10.73 2.67 2.43
C ASP A 171 11.45 1.82 3.47
N LEU A 172 12.68 1.45 3.15
CA LEU A 172 13.53 0.67 4.03
C LEU A 172 14.46 1.62 4.78
N TYR A 173 14.50 1.47 6.07
CA TYR A 173 15.41 2.18 6.98
C TYR A 173 16.76 1.47 7.07
#